data_cb91785f8d325f6e3f6520e1e9993651
#
_entry.id   cb91785f8d325f6e3f6520e1e9993651
#
_cell.length_a   1.000
_cell.length_b   1.000
_cell.length_c   1.000
_cell.angle_alpha   90.00
_cell.angle_beta   90.00
_cell.angle_gamma   90.00
#
_symmetry.space_group_name_H-M   'P 1'
#
loop_
_entity.id
_entity.type
_entity.pdbx_description
1 polymer ?
#
loop_
_entity_poly.entity_id
_entity_poly.type
_entity_poly.pdbx_seq_one_letter_code
_entity_poly.pdbx_strand_id
1 'polypeptide(L)'
;MWLLEYRFDGLRLDAVHAIEDPQFLRELARRIRQQVDPSRHVWLTVENEFNQSSLLEEDYDAQWNDDGHNALHVLLTGETDAYYADYALQPTEQLVRCLSQGFVFQGHITRHGEPRGEPSEHLPSTAFVLFLQNHDQIGNRAFGERLHQLADPRALQAATVLLLLSPMIPLMFMGDEFAAEQPFLFFTSHHGELAELVREGRRNEFAAFSAFADPHKREQIPDPNAAETFRASQPRLEGQGTPEQQEMHELYRQLLQLRHQ
;
A
#
# COMPACT_ATOMS: atom_id res chain seq x y z
N MET A 1 5.07 22.92 11.83
CA MET A 1 6.33 22.59 11.12
C MET A 1 6.04 22.12 9.69
N TRP A 2 5.64 20.87 9.42
CA TRP A 2 5.54 20.33 8.05
C TRP A 2 4.66 21.16 7.11
N LEU A 3 3.43 21.50 7.51
CA LEU A 3 2.47 22.19 6.66
C LEU A 3 2.67 23.72 6.64
N LEU A 4 3.16 24.34 7.72
CA LEU A 4 3.26 25.79 7.85
C LEU A 4 4.64 26.32 7.49
N GLU A 5 5.72 25.68 7.97
CA GLU A 5 7.09 26.12 7.76
C GLU A 5 7.69 25.51 6.50
N TYR A 6 7.65 24.18 6.36
CA TYR A 6 8.16 23.46 5.18
C TYR A 6 7.19 23.43 4.01
N ARG A 7 5.91 23.83 4.24
CA ARG A 7 4.87 23.99 3.21
C ARG A 7 4.58 22.73 2.39
N PHE A 8 4.60 21.57 3.02
CA PHE A 8 4.15 20.33 2.39
C PHE A 8 2.68 20.46 1.96
N ASP A 9 2.33 19.86 0.84
CA ASP A 9 0.98 19.92 0.26
C ASP A 9 0.00 18.92 0.88
N GLY A 10 0.48 18.02 1.73
CA GLY A 10 -0.36 17.08 2.47
C GLY A 10 0.43 16.24 3.47
N LEU A 11 -0.32 15.41 4.18
CA LEU A 11 0.20 14.42 5.12
C LEU A 11 -0.52 13.08 4.89
N ARG A 12 0.22 12.00 4.94
CA ARG A 12 -0.32 10.65 5.12
C ARG A 12 -0.08 10.24 6.58
N LEU A 13 -1.14 9.95 7.30
CA LEU A 13 -1.08 9.52 8.68
C LEU A 13 -1.04 8.00 8.71
N ASP A 14 0.04 7.50 9.29
CA ASP A 14 0.35 6.09 9.44
C ASP A 14 -0.50 5.43 10.52
N ALA A 15 -1.03 4.23 10.25
CA ALA A 15 -1.67 3.35 11.20
C ALA A 15 -2.66 4.05 12.17
N VAL A 16 -3.55 4.89 11.65
CA VAL A 16 -4.45 5.68 12.51
C VAL A 16 -5.39 4.80 13.35
N HIS A 17 -5.65 3.56 12.93
CA HIS A 17 -6.40 2.56 13.69
C HIS A 17 -5.73 2.19 15.02
N ALA A 18 -4.41 2.40 15.18
CA ALA A 18 -3.68 2.17 16.42
C ALA A 18 -3.80 3.34 17.41
N ILE A 19 -4.43 4.46 17.02
CA ILE A 19 -4.66 5.60 17.90
C ILE A 19 -5.95 5.33 18.69
N GLU A 20 -5.82 5.13 19.99
CA GLU A 20 -6.94 4.75 20.87
C GLU A 20 -8.03 5.83 21.00
N ASP A 21 -7.63 7.11 20.85
CA ASP A 21 -8.58 8.25 20.96
C ASP A 21 -9.07 8.71 19.57
N PRO A 22 -10.27 8.32 19.13
CA PRO A 22 -10.81 8.74 17.84
C PRO A 22 -11.07 10.27 17.77
N GLN A 23 -11.23 10.95 18.91
CA GLN A 23 -11.41 12.41 18.94
C GLN A 23 -10.12 13.14 18.57
N PHE A 24 -8.95 12.53 18.86
CA PHE A 24 -7.66 13.08 18.49
C PHE A 24 -7.53 13.27 16.98
N LEU A 25 -7.94 12.30 16.18
CA LEU A 25 -7.87 12.36 14.72
C LEU A 25 -8.74 13.52 14.17
N ARG A 26 -9.96 13.64 14.65
CA ARG A 26 -10.88 14.74 14.26
C ARG A 26 -10.35 16.11 14.67
N GLU A 27 -9.86 16.22 15.89
CA GLU A 27 -9.26 17.47 16.40
C GLU A 27 -8.01 17.85 15.62
N LEU A 28 -7.15 16.87 15.26
CA LEU A 28 -5.96 17.09 14.45
C LEU A 28 -6.33 17.66 13.07
N ALA A 29 -7.25 17.03 12.36
CA ALA A 29 -7.73 17.51 11.06
C ALA A 29 -8.31 18.92 11.16
N ARG A 30 -9.21 19.15 12.13
CA ARG A 30 -9.81 20.47 12.37
C ARG A 30 -8.77 21.56 12.65
N ARG A 31 -7.77 21.30 13.50
CA ARG A 31 -6.68 22.25 13.78
C ARG A 31 -5.83 22.56 12.55
N ILE A 32 -5.53 21.56 11.73
CA ILE A 32 -4.80 21.76 10.48
C ILE A 32 -5.59 22.70 9.57
N ARG A 33 -6.89 22.42 9.34
CA ARG A 33 -7.76 23.24 8.48
C ARG A 33 -7.87 24.69 8.98
N GLN A 34 -7.85 24.90 10.28
CA GLN A 34 -7.92 26.24 10.88
C GLN A 34 -6.61 27.03 10.78
N GLN A 35 -5.46 26.37 10.74
CA GLN A 35 -4.14 27.03 10.77
C GLN A 35 -3.51 27.20 9.38
N VAL A 36 -3.89 26.37 8.42
CA VAL A 36 -3.43 26.51 7.04
C VAL A 36 -4.17 27.66 6.37
N ASP A 37 -3.45 28.45 5.56
CA ASP A 37 -4.03 29.50 4.75
C ASP A 37 -5.20 28.95 3.91
N PRO A 38 -6.40 29.55 3.98
CA PRO A 38 -7.57 29.07 3.24
C PRO A 38 -7.40 29.01 1.71
N SER A 39 -6.43 29.75 1.17
CA SER A 39 -6.09 29.69 -0.26
C SER A 39 -5.29 28.44 -0.65
N ARG A 40 -4.79 27.69 0.33
CA ARG A 40 -4.05 26.44 0.12
C ARG A 40 -4.93 25.23 0.44
N HIS A 41 -5.09 24.36 -0.53
CA HIS A 41 -5.57 23.01 -0.23
C HIS A 41 -4.43 22.17 0.32
N VAL A 42 -4.65 21.51 1.46
CA VAL A 42 -3.73 20.56 2.08
C VAL A 42 -4.40 19.21 2.17
N TRP A 43 -3.82 18.23 1.53
CA TRP A 43 -4.36 16.85 1.50
C TRP A 43 -4.07 16.13 2.81
N LEU A 44 -5.10 15.59 3.44
CA LEU A 44 -4.98 14.73 4.62
C LEU A 44 -5.45 13.33 4.25
N THR A 45 -4.50 12.41 4.19
CA THR A 45 -4.74 11.01 3.84
C THR A 45 -4.45 10.13 5.03
N VAL A 46 -5.24 9.09 5.23
CA VAL A 46 -5.04 8.13 6.33
C VAL A 46 -4.74 6.72 5.81
N GLU A 47 -3.99 5.98 6.60
CA GLU A 47 -3.93 4.53 6.55
C GLU A 47 -4.74 3.97 7.71
N ASN A 48 -5.79 3.21 7.40
CA ASN A 48 -6.72 2.70 8.40
C ASN A 48 -7.23 1.31 8.03
N GLU A 49 -6.76 0.30 8.74
CA GLU A 49 -7.18 -1.09 8.54
C GLU A 49 -8.68 -1.29 8.78
N PHE A 50 -9.30 -0.46 9.63
CA PHE A 50 -10.70 -0.63 10.01
C PHE A 50 -11.70 -0.07 8.99
N ASN A 51 -11.27 0.58 7.90
CA ASN A 51 -12.15 1.12 6.87
C ASN A 51 -13.28 2.00 7.42
N GLN A 52 -12.92 3.01 8.20
CA GLN A 52 -13.86 3.94 8.82
C GLN A 52 -14.21 5.07 7.85
N SER A 53 -15.28 4.91 7.08
CA SER A 53 -15.77 5.92 6.13
C SER A 53 -16.13 7.23 6.81
N SER A 54 -16.59 7.19 8.06
CA SER A 54 -16.92 8.36 8.87
C SER A 54 -15.75 9.34 9.08
N LEU A 55 -14.50 8.91 8.95
CA LEU A 55 -13.34 9.82 8.95
C LEU A 55 -13.20 10.59 7.64
N LEU A 56 -13.72 10.04 6.53
CA LEU A 56 -13.59 10.60 5.18
C LEU A 56 -14.77 11.53 4.80
N GLU A 57 -15.79 11.62 5.65
CA GLU A 57 -16.96 12.48 5.40
C GLU A 57 -16.63 13.96 5.57
N GLU A 58 -15.84 14.32 6.60
CA GLU A 58 -15.59 15.71 6.96
C GLU A 58 -14.14 16.04 7.31
N ASP A 59 -13.39 15.05 7.81
CA ASP A 59 -12.08 15.29 8.43
C ASP A 59 -10.92 15.11 7.48
N TYR A 60 -10.92 14.01 6.71
CA TYR A 60 -9.82 13.55 5.85
C TYR A 60 -10.25 13.47 4.39
N ASP A 61 -9.32 13.74 3.48
CA ASP A 61 -9.62 13.76 2.04
C ASP A 61 -9.67 12.37 1.44
N ALA A 62 -8.82 11.45 1.90
CA ALA A 62 -8.74 10.10 1.35
C ALA A 62 -8.13 9.09 2.33
N GLN A 63 -8.37 7.81 2.04
CA GLN A 63 -7.72 6.66 2.70
C GLN A 63 -7.02 5.78 1.69
N TRP A 64 -5.86 5.23 2.06
CA TRP A 64 -5.22 4.14 1.34
C TRP A 64 -6.11 2.90 1.39
N ASN A 65 -6.47 2.39 0.20
CA ASN A 65 -7.45 1.33 0.05
C ASN A 65 -6.77 -0.04 -0.03
N ASP A 66 -6.41 -0.60 1.13
CA ASP A 66 -5.81 -1.92 1.23
C ASP A 66 -6.73 -3.03 0.71
N ASP A 67 -8.05 -2.88 0.84
CA ASP A 67 -9.01 -3.84 0.30
C ASP A 67 -8.84 -4.02 -1.22
N GLY A 68 -8.67 -2.91 -1.95
CA GLY A 68 -8.45 -2.94 -3.39
C GLY A 68 -7.13 -3.61 -3.75
N HIS A 69 -6.05 -3.27 -3.02
CA HIS A 69 -4.77 -3.95 -3.17
C HIS A 69 -4.89 -5.45 -2.92
N ASN A 70 -5.47 -5.85 -1.78
CA ASN A 70 -5.54 -7.26 -1.38
C ASN A 70 -6.34 -8.10 -2.39
N ALA A 71 -7.48 -7.60 -2.87
CA ALA A 71 -8.27 -8.28 -3.90
C ALA A 71 -7.49 -8.42 -5.23
N LEU A 72 -6.80 -7.36 -5.67
CA LEU A 72 -5.95 -7.38 -6.86
C LEU A 72 -4.74 -8.31 -6.69
N HIS A 73 -4.10 -8.30 -5.53
CA HIS A 73 -2.96 -9.17 -5.25
C HIS A 73 -3.34 -10.66 -5.35
N VAL A 74 -4.45 -11.06 -4.72
CA VAL A 74 -4.97 -12.43 -4.81
C VAL A 74 -5.28 -12.82 -6.27
N LEU A 75 -5.91 -11.92 -7.04
CA LEU A 75 -6.19 -12.17 -8.46
C LEU A 75 -4.94 -12.32 -9.31
N LEU A 76 -3.88 -11.56 -9.03
CA LEU A 76 -2.67 -11.53 -9.81
C LEU A 76 -1.67 -12.64 -9.46
N THR A 77 -1.60 -13.03 -8.19
CA THR A 77 -0.57 -13.95 -7.69
C THR A 77 -1.11 -15.31 -7.25
N GLY A 78 -2.39 -15.38 -6.87
CA GLY A 78 -2.97 -16.54 -6.22
C GLY A 78 -2.53 -16.74 -4.77
N GLU A 79 -1.75 -15.83 -4.18
CA GLU A 79 -1.35 -15.89 -2.78
C GLU A 79 -2.55 -15.62 -1.87
N THR A 80 -2.75 -16.48 -0.85
CA THR A 80 -3.91 -16.45 0.04
C THR A 80 -3.55 -16.60 1.51
N ASP A 81 -2.27 -16.47 1.86
CA ASP A 81 -1.80 -16.58 3.24
C ASP A 81 -2.02 -15.27 4.02
N ALA A 82 -2.02 -15.37 5.34
CA ALA A 82 -2.13 -14.24 6.28
C ALA A 82 -3.34 -13.33 5.97
N TYR A 83 -3.14 -12.03 5.80
CA TYR A 83 -4.22 -11.04 5.54
C TYR A 83 -4.89 -11.20 4.18
N TYR A 84 -4.28 -11.87 3.19
CA TYR A 84 -4.90 -12.18 1.90
C TYR A 84 -6.01 -13.22 1.98
N ALA A 85 -6.06 -14.02 3.06
CA ALA A 85 -7.05 -15.09 3.21
C ALA A 85 -8.49 -14.59 3.24
N ASP A 86 -8.75 -13.35 3.69
CA ASP A 86 -10.08 -12.75 3.67
C ASP A 86 -10.56 -12.42 2.24
N TYR A 87 -9.64 -12.39 1.28
CA TYR A 87 -9.93 -12.09 -0.13
C TYR A 87 -9.90 -13.32 -1.04
N ALA A 88 -9.58 -14.51 -0.51
CA ALA A 88 -9.33 -15.71 -1.28
C ALA A 88 -10.58 -16.30 -1.96
N LEU A 89 -11.77 -16.18 -1.35
CA LEU A 89 -12.96 -16.90 -1.82
C LEU A 89 -13.61 -16.28 -3.06
N GLN A 90 -13.68 -14.96 -3.14
CA GLN A 90 -14.38 -14.24 -4.21
C GLN A 90 -13.63 -12.94 -4.57
N PRO A 91 -12.36 -13.01 -5.00
CA PRO A 91 -11.55 -11.82 -5.21
C PRO A 91 -12.09 -10.91 -6.32
N THR A 92 -12.73 -11.46 -7.35
CA THR A 92 -13.35 -10.67 -8.42
C THR A 92 -14.54 -9.87 -7.91
N GLU A 93 -15.46 -10.49 -7.18
CA GLU A 93 -16.62 -9.83 -6.60
C GLU A 93 -16.20 -8.76 -5.58
N GLN A 94 -15.16 -9.06 -4.82
CA GLN A 94 -14.59 -8.10 -3.86
C GLN A 94 -13.96 -6.90 -4.57
N LEU A 95 -13.21 -7.12 -5.66
CA LEU A 95 -12.67 -6.05 -6.48
C LEU A 95 -13.78 -5.19 -7.10
N VAL A 96 -14.84 -5.82 -7.63
CA VAL A 96 -16.00 -5.09 -8.18
C VAL A 96 -16.65 -4.24 -7.10
N ARG A 97 -16.84 -4.77 -5.89
CA ARG A 97 -17.37 -4.00 -4.75
C ARG A 97 -16.45 -2.83 -4.39
N CYS A 98 -15.15 -3.07 -4.29
CA CYS A 98 -14.17 -2.03 -4.02
C CYS A 98 -14.27 -0.88 -5.05
N LEU A 99 -14.26 -1.19 -6.33
CA LEU A 99 -14.30 -0.18 -7.39
C LEU A 99 -15.63 0.58 -7.48
N SER A 100 -16.75 -0.06 -7.10
CA SER A 100 -18.08 0.54 -7.19
C SER A 100 -18.56 1.20 -5.91
N GLN A 101 -18.07 0.77 -4.74
CA GLN A 101 -18.57 1.18 -3.43
C GLN A 101 -17.48 1.66 -2.46
N GLY A 102 -16.21 1.65 -2.87
CA GLY A 102 -15.09 2.11 -2.05
C GLY A 102 -14.37 0.98 -1.32
N PHE A 103 -14.85 0.52 -0.18
CA PHE A 103 -14.26 -0.60 0.54
C PHE A 103 -14.92 -1.94 0.21
N VAL A 104 -14.16 -3.02 0.38
CA VAL A 104 -14.72 -4.39 0.33
C VAL A 104 -15.51 -4.69 1.59
N PHE A 105 -14.89 -4.40 2.74
CA PHE A 105 -15.51 -4.62 4.05
C PHE A 105 -16.24 -3.36 4.51
N GLN A 106 -17.57 -3.46 4.60
CA GLN A 106 -18.50 -2.39 4.97
C GLN A 106 -19.46 -2.85 6.08
N GLY A 107 -18.90 -3.39 7.16
CA GLY A 107 -19.62 -4.03 8.25
C GLY A 107 -19.74 -5.55 8.10
N HIS A 108 -19.09 -6.13 7.10
CA HIS A 108 -19.10 -7.59 6.86
C HIS A 108 -18.26 -8.31 7.93
N ILE A 109 -18.71 -9.51 8.28
CA ILE A 109 -17.97 -10.36 9.22
C ILE A 109 -16.74 -10.94 8.54
N THR A 110 -15.57 -10.70 9.12
CA THR A 110 -14.29 -11.28 8.67
C THR A 110 -14.18 -12.74 9.11
N ARG A 111 -13.14 -13.45 8.63
CA ARG A 111 -12.80 -14.82 9.08
C ARG A 111 -12.57 -14.93 10.60
N HIS A 112 -12.25 -13.82 11.28
CA HIS A 112 -12.07 -13.78 12.72
C HIS A 112 -13.38 -13.65 13.51
N GLY A 113 -14.54 -13.57 12.82
CA GLY A 113 -15.85 -13.46 13.43
C GLY A 113 -16.25 -12.05 13.86
N GLU A 114 -15.46 -11.04 13.51
CA GLU A 114 -15.70 -9.63 13.85
C GLU A 114 -16.10 -8.82 12.63
N PRO A 115 -17.00 -7.84 12.78
CA PRO A 115 -17.35 -6.93 11.71
C PRO A 115 -16.17 -6.00 11.40
N ARG A 116 -15.92 -5.75 10.10
CA ARG A 116 -14.92 -4.80 9.62
C ARG A 116 -15.54 -3.79 8.66
N GLY A 117 -15.17 -2.53 8.83
CA GLY A 117 -15.54 -1.44 7.94
C GLY A 117 -16.88 -0.80 8.24
N GLU A 118 -17.09 0.30 7.56
CA GLU A 118 -18.33 1.08 7.54
C GLU A 118 -18.83 1.20 6.09
N PRO A 119 -20.16 1.43 5.85
CA PRO A 119 -20.66 1.70 4.51
C PRO A 119 -19.95 2.88 3.85
N SER A 120 -19.49 2.73 2.62
CA SER A 120 -18.65 3.72 1.93
C SER A 120 -19.15 4.11 0.53
N GLU A 121 -20.24 3.55 0.05
CA GLU A 121 -20.76 3.82 -1.30
C GLU A 121 -21.22 5.27 -1.54
N HIS A 122 -21.47 6.02 -0.47
CA HIS A 122 -21.84 7.43 -0.50
C HIS A 122 -20.65 8.38 -0.71
N LEU A 123 -19.43 7.88 -0.52
CA LEU A 123 -18.21 8.68 -0.69
C LEU A 123 -17.81 8.80 -2.16
N PRO A 124 -17.19 9.92 -2.57
CA PRO A 124 -16.65 10.04 -3.92
C PRO A 124 -15.48 9.10 -4.13
N SER A 125 -15.27 8.66 -5.36
CA SER A 125 -14.14 7.76 -5.69
C SER A 125 -12.77 8.35 -5.32
N THR A 126 -12.65 9.67 -5.27
CA THR A 126 -11.43 10.37 -4.84
C THR A 126 -11.16 10.28 -3.33
N ALA A 127 -12.08 9.73 -2.55
CA ALA A 127 -11.82 9.39 -1.15
C ALA A 127 -10.98 8.12 -0.97
N PHE A 128 -10.62 7.43 -2.06
CA PHE A 128 -9.89 6.17 -2.03
C PHE A 128 -8.61 6.26 -2.85
N VAL A 129 -7.48 5.94 -2.22
CA VAL A 129 -6.19 5.82 -2.89
C VAL A 129 -5.95 4.36 -3.23
N LEU A 130 -6.03 4.01 -4.51
CA LEU A 130 -5.82 2.64 -5.00
C LEU A 130 -4.37 2.43 -5.39
N PHE A 131 -3.83 1.25 -5.14
CA PHE A 131 -2.47 0.86 -5.50
C PHE A 131 -2.38 -0.64 -5.79
N LEU A 132 -1.43 -1.02 -6.63
CA LEU A 132 -1.09 -2.42 -6.88
C LEU A 132 -0.13 -2.94 -5.81
N GLN A 133 0.78 -2.11 -5.36
CA GLN A 133 1.74 -2.36 -4.30
C GLN A 133 2.24 -1.02 -3.74
N ASN A 134 2.77 -1.05 -2.53
CA ASN A 134 3.46 0.07 -1.92
C ASN A 134 4.63 -0.44 -1.07
N HIS A 135 5.27 0.44 -0.29
CA HIS A 135 6.41 0.09 0.55
C HIS A 135 6.10 -1.02 1.56
N ASP A 136 4.88 -1.07 2.10
CA ASP A 136 4.48 -2.08 3.08
C ASP A 136 4.33 -3.46 2.46
N GLN A 137 3.55 -3.59 1.38
CA GLN A 137 3.32 -4.89 0.77
C GLN A 137 4.60 -5.51 0.22
N ILE A 138 5.50 -4.71 -0.37
CA ILE A 138 6.78 -5.20 -0.84
C ILE A 138 7.75 -5.40 0.33
N GLY A 139 7.89 -4.39 1.20
CA GLY A 139 8.82 -4.41 2.33
C GLY A 139 8.50 -5.47 3.36
N ASN A 140 7.24 -5.87 3.49
CA ASN A 140 6.82 -6.95 4.36
C ASN A 140 6.97 -8.35 3.75
N ARG A 141 7.41 -8.49 2.50
CA ARG A 141 7.85 -9.77 1.94
C ARG A 141 9.25 -10.11 2.44
N ALA A 142 9.52 -11.40 2.60
CA ALA A 142 10.81 -11.85 3.15
C ALA A 142 12.02 -11.38 2.33
N PHE A 143 11.88 -11.36 1.00
CA PHE A 143 12.93 -10.97 0.06
C PHE A 143 12.56 -9.74 -0.79
N GLY A 144 11.47 -9.05 -0.43
CA GLY A 144 11.08 -7.79 -1.06
C GLY A 144 10.74 -7.89 -2.55
N GLU A 145 10.17 -9.03 -2.98
CA GLU A 145 9.80 -9.28 -4.38
C GLU A 145 8.70 -8.31 -4.83
N ARG A 146 8.87 -7.76 -6.01
CA ARG A 146 7.91 -6.86 -6.64
C ARG A 146 6.83 -7.62 -7.42
N LEU A 147 5.68 -7.02 -7.57
CA LEU A 147 4.52 -7.66 -8.18
C LEU A 147 4.78 -8.19 -9.61
N HIS A 148 5.60 -7.51 -10.42
CA HIS A 148 5.95 -7.98 -11.76
C HIS A 148 6.78 -9.29 -11.78
N GLN A 149 7.39 -9.65 -10.65
CA GLN A 149 8.11 -10.92 -10.48
C GLN A 149 7.17 -12.06 -10.06
N LEU A 150 5.97 -11.73 -9.60
CA LEU A 150 4.99 -12.67 -9.03
C LEU A 150 3.80 -12.93 -9.96
N ALA A 151 3.42 -11.94 -10.76
CA ALA A 151 2.22 -11.96 -11.57
C ALA A 151 2.50 -12.29 -13.04
N ASP A 152 1.49 -12.81 -13.74
CA ASP A 152 1.54 -12.88 -15.21
C ASP A 152 1.65 -11.47 -15.81
N PRO A 153 2.57 -11.25 -16.78
CA PRO A 153 2.81 -9.91 -17.31
C PRO A 153 1.58 -9.26 -17.95
N ARG A 154 0.70 -10.03 -18.62
CA ARG A 154 -0.52 -9.48 -19.24
C ARG A 154 -1.56 -9.14 -18.21
N ALA A 155 -1.68 -9.96 -17.17
CA ALA A 155 -2.56 -9.68 -16.04
C ALA A 155 -2.11 -8.40 -15.30
N LEU A 156 -0.80 -8.23 -15.11
CA LEU A 156 -0.24 -7.03 -14.50
C LEU A 156 -0.49 -5.77 -15.36
N GLN A 157 -0.31 -5.85 -16.68
CA GLN A 157 -0.64 -4.75 -17.59
C GLN A 157 -2.13 -4.37 -17.49
N ALA A 158 -3.04 -5.34 -17.45
CA ALA A 158 -4.47 -5.09 -17.27
C ALA A 158 -4.77 -4.43 -15.90
N ALA A 159 -4.13 -4.87 -14.83
CA ALA A 159 -4.27 -4.26 -13.51
C ALA A 159 -3.69 -2.83 -13.47
N THR A 160 -2.60 -2.56 -14.19
CA THR A 160 -2.03 -1.20 -14.34
C THR A 160 -3.00 -0.28 -15.08
N VAL A 161 -3.66 -0.76 -16.14
CA VAL A 161 -4.72 -0.02 -16.83
C VAL A 161 -5.87 0.29 -15.87
N LEU A 162 -6.32 -0.71 -15.10
CA LEU A 162 -7.37 -0.52 -14.10
C LEU A 162 -6.98 0.54 -13.07
N LEU A 163 -5.77 0.44 -12.50
CA LEU A 163 -5.26 1.40 -11.52
C LEU A 163 -5.28 2.83 -12.06
N LEU A 164 -4.65 3.03 -13.22
CA LEU A 164 -4.40 4.39 -13.75
C LEU A 164 -5.63 5.03 -14.42
N LEU A 165 -6.60 4.23 -14.88
CA LEU A 165 -7.82 4.74 -15.52
C LEU A 165 -9.06 4.65 -14.62
N SER A 166 -8.98 4.08 -13.43
CA SER A 166 -10.09 4.14 -12.46
C SER A 166 -10.29 5.57 -11.97
N PRO A 167 -11.50 5.94 -11.50
CA PRO A 167 -11.76 7.26 -10.93
C PRO A 167 -11.11 7.46 -9.54
N MET A 168 -10.60 6.41 -8.91
CA MET A 168 -9.86 6.49 -7.64
C MET A 168 -8.52 7.19 -7.83
N ILE A 169 -7.92 7.67 -6.75
CA ILE A 169 -6.58 8.27 -6.77
C ILE A 169 -5.55 7.14 -6.91
N PRO A 170 -4.76 7.08 -7.98
CA PRO A 170 -3.74 6.05 -8.12
C PRO A 170 -2.50 6.39 -7.30
N LEU A 171 -1.97 5.42 -6.56
CA LEU A 171 -0.64 5.48 -5.98
C LEU A 171 0.26 4.52 -6.73
N MET A 172 1.37 5.03 -7.22
CA MET A 172 2.43 4.26 -7.86
C MET A 172 3.61 4.16 -6.91
N PHE A 173 4.14 2.96 -6.73
CA PHE A 173 5.36 2.81 -5.96
C PHE A 173 6.59 2.97 -6.85
N MET A 174 7.65 3.59 -6.31
CA MET A 174 8.88 3.86 -7.06
C MET A 174 9.43 2.61 -7.75
N GLY A 175 9.64 2.69 -9.05
CA GLY A 175 10.11 1.60 -9.89
C GLY A 175 9.02 0.76 -10.56
N ASP A 176 7.73 0.98 -10.26
CA ASP A 176 6.62 0.29 -10.93
C ASP A 176 6.60 0.64 -12.42
N GLU A 177 6.82 1.91 -12.72
CA GLU A 177 6.76 2.49 -14.06
C GLU A 177 7.79 1.95 -15.04
N PHE A 178 8.82 1.26 -14.55
CA PHE A 178 9.82 0.59 -15.39
C PHE A 178 10.14 -0.84 -14.91
N ALA A 179 9.25 -1.45 -14.15
CA ALA A 179 9.42 -2.81 -13.62
C ALA A 179 10.81 -3.04 -13.00
N ALA A 180 11.17 -2.21 -12.00
CA ALA A 180 12.47 -2.25 -11.35
C ALA A 180 12.79 -3.64 -10.80
N GLU A 181 13.92 -4.23 -11.18
CA GLU A 181 14.33 -5.58 -10.75
C GLU A 181 14.78 -5.63 -9.30
N GLN A 182 15.23 -4.48 -8.75
CA GLN A 182 15.71 -4.42 -7.39
C GLN A 182 14.56 -4.67 -6.42
N PRO A 183 14.74 -5.52 -5.41
CA PRO A 183 13.74 -5.71 -4.35
C PRO A 183 13.56 -4.44 -3.56
N PHE A 184 12.48 -4.37 -2.77
CA PHE A 184 12.35 -3.36 -1.73
C PHE A 184 12.24 -4.07 -0.39
N LEU A 185 13.38 -4.21 0.28
CA LEU A 185 13.51 -4.94 1.53
C LEU A 185 13.10 -4.07 2.72
N PHE A 186 12.68 -4.69 3.80
CA PHE A 186 12.53 -4.00 5.07
C PHE A 186 13.90 -3.62 5.62
N PHE A 187 14.16 -2.33 5.79
CA PHE A 187 15.43 -1.83 6.31
C PHE A 187 15.24 -0.78 7.41
N THR A 188 16.16 -0.79 8.36
CA THR A 188 16.19 0.12 9.50
C THR A 188 17.64 0.56 9.79
N SER A 189 17.82 1.39 10.82
CA SER A 189 19.15 1.82 11.26
C SER A 189 19.22 1.82 12.79
N HIS A 190 18.79 0.72 13.40
CA HIS A 190 18.93 0.53 14.84
C HIS A 190 20.31 -0.02 15.21
N HIS A 191 20.72 0.18 16.44
CA HIS A 191 22.01 -0.25 16.97
C HIS A 191 21.84 -1.02 18.28
N GLY A 192 22.86 -1.82 18.67
CA GLY A 192 22.89 -2.55 19.91
C GLY A 192 21.76 -3.57 20.04
N GLU A 193 21.20 -3.70 21.24
CA GLU A 193 20.15 -4.69 21.55
C GLU A 193 18.91 -4.54 20.69
N LEU A 194 18.50 -3.31 20.38
CA LEU A 194 17.33 -3.06 19.52
C LEU A 194 17.54 -3.60 18.10
N ALA A 195 18.73 -3.48 17.56
CA ALA A 195 19.05 -4.04 16.25
C ALA A 195 18.90 -5.58 16.22
N GLU A 196 19.34 -6.26 17.27
CA GLU A 196 19.17 -7.69 17.42
C GLU A 196 17.68 -8.08 17.51
N LEU A 197 16.93 -7.40 18.35
CA LEU A 197 15.49 -7.64 18.54
C LEU A 197 14.71 -7.43 17.22
N VAL A 198 15.03 -6.40 16.45
CA VAL A 198 14.39 -6.14 15.16
C VAL A 198 14.74 -7.22 14.15
N ARG A 199 16.00 -7.66 14.08
CA ARG A 199 16.43 -8.73 13.19
C ARG A 199 15.75 -10.07 13.52
N GLU A 200 15.72 -10.43 14.79
CA GLU A 200 15.05 -11.65 15.25
C GLU A 200 13.54 -11.59 15.07
N GLY A 201 12.92 -10.44 15.41
CA GLY A 201 11.50 -10.19 15.20
C GLY A 201 11.10 -10.38 13.74
N ARG A 202 11.88 -9.78 12.82
CA ARG A 202 11.65 -9.90 11.39
C ARG A 202 11.70 -11.35 10.90
N ARG A 203 12.66 -12.15 11.35
CA ARG A 203 12.76 -13.57 11.01
C ARG A 203 11.63 -14.41 11.58
N ASN A 204 11.20 -14.09 12.80
CA ASN A 204 10.13 -14.83 13.48
C ASN A 204 8.75 -14.52 12.87
N GLU A 205 8.52 -13.34 12.35
CA GLU A 205 7.30 -12.96 11.65
C GLU A 205 6.97 -13.94 10.51
N PHE A 206 7.99 -14.41 9.78
CA PHE A 206 7.80 -15.36 8.69
C PHE A 206 7.62 -16.81 9.12
N ALA A 207 7.75 -17.13 10.41
CA ALA A 207 7.59 -18.50 10.88
C ALA A 207 6.20 -19.10 10.61
N ALA A 208 5.17 -18.23 10.48
CA ALA A 208 3.80 -18.62 10.17
C ALA A 208 3.58 -18.96 8.69
N PHE A 209 4.48 -18.57 7.80
CA PHE A 209 4.38 -18.86 6.36
C PHE A 209 4.98 -20.22 6.05
N SER A 210 4.27 -21.05 5.30
CA SER A 210 4.70 -22.41 4.95
C SER A 210 6.07 -22.44 4.24
N ALA A 211 6.36 -21.45 3.42
CA ALA A 211 7.64 -21.30 2.72
C ALA A 211 8.83 -21.08 3.68
N PHE A 212 8.59 -20.60 4.90
CA PHE A 212 9.58 -20.26 5.91
C PHE A 212 9.44 -21.07 7.22
N ALA A 213 8.75 -22.20 7.18
CA ALA A 213 8.66 -23.13 8.30
C ALA A 213 10.06 -23.65 8.73
N ASP A 214 10.99 -23.79 7.78
CA ASP A 214 12.38 -24.18 8.03
C ASP A 214 13.19 -22.99 8.61
N PRO A 215 13.81 -23.14 9.81
CA PRO A 215 14.66 -22.12 10.40
C PRO A 215 15.80 -21.65 9.49
N HIS A 216 16.43 -22.56 8.73
CA HIS A 216 17.52 -22.21 7.82
C HIS A 216 17.11 -21.28 6.69
N LYS A 217 15.85 -21.37 6.22
CA LYS A 217 15.32 -20.43 5.24
C LYS A 217 15.12 -19.05 5.84
N ARG A 218 14.69 -18.97 7.11
CA ARG A 218 14.56 -17.69 7.81
C ARG A 218 15.89 -16.99 8.06
N GLU A 219 16.98 -17.74 8.23
CA GLU A 219 18.32 -17.16 8.34
C GLU A 219 18.79 -16.43 7.08
N GLN A 220 18.22 -16.77 5.92
CA GLN A 220 18.51 -16.12 4.64
C GLN A 220 17.80 -14.77 4.46
N ILE A 221 16.80 -14.48 5.31
CA ILE A 221 16.11 -13.18 5.28
C ILE A 221 17.12 -12.09 5.61
N PRO A 222 17.23 -11.04 4.78
CA PRO A 222 18.21 -9.99 4.97
C PRO A 222 18.10 -9.32 6.35
N ASP A 223 19.25 -8.95 6.92
CA ASP A 223 19.28 -8.18 8.16
C ASP A 223 18.77 -6.76 7.90
N PRO A 224 17.68 -6.31 8.54
CA PRO A 224 17.14 -4.97 8.33
C PRO A 224 18.12 -3.84 8.62
N ASN A 225 19.08 -4.05 9.53
CA ASN A 225 20.04 -3.03 9.95
C ASN A 225 21.33 -3.03 9.10
N ALA A 226 21.48 -3.97 8.15
CA ALA A 226 22.64 -4.00 7.29
C ALA A 226 22.54 -2.92 6.19
N ALA A 227 23.62 -2.17 5.97
CA ALA A 227 23.65 -1.14 4.93
C ALA A 227 23.43 -1.72 3.52
N GLU A 228 23.80 -2.99 3.31
CA GLU A 228 23.57 -3.73 2.08
C GLU A 228 22.09 -3.93 1.78
N THR A 229 21.25 -4.15 2.79
CA THR A 229 19.79 -4.28 2.67
C THR A 229 19.18 -2.99 2.12
N PHE A 230 19.58 -1.85 2.64
CA PHE A 230 19.19 -0.54 2.10
C PHE A 230 19.69 -0.34 0.65
N ARG A 231 20.97 -0.63 0.38
CA ARG A 231 21.55 -0.44 -0.95
C ARG A 231 20.90 -1.35 -2.00
N ALA A 232 20.54 -2.58 -1.63
CA ALA A 232 19.83 -3.51 -2.50
C ALA A 232 18.41 -3.03 -2.84
N SER A 233 17.81 -2.22 -1.96
CA SER A 233 16.45 -1.69 -2.12
C SER A 233 16.37 -0.43 -2.98
N GLN A 234 17.49 0.12 -3.43
CA GLN A 234 17.51 1.31 -4.29
C GLN A 234 17.16 0.95 -5.73
N PRO A 235 16.03 1.40 -6.26
CA PRO A 235 15.68 1.14 -7.66
C PRO A 235 16.71 1.82 -8.57
N ARG A 236 17.12 1.12 -9.63
CA ARG A 236 18.10 1.62 -10.60
C ARG A 236 17.50 1.48 -11.98
N LEU A 237 17.52 2.58 -12.71
CA LEU A 237 17.28 2.60 -14.14
C LEU A 237 18.64 2.48 -14.83
N GLU A 238 19.05 1.28 -15.17
CA GLU A 238 20.33 1.04 -15.84
C GLU A 238 20.19 1.12 -17.36
N GLY A 239 20.82 2.11 -17.97
CA GLY A 239 20.82 2.28 -19.43
C GLY A 239 19.43 2.56 -19.99
N GLN A 240 19.06 1.87 -21.08
CA GLN A 240 17.74 1.96 -21.70
C GLN A 240 16.74 0.94 -21.18
N GLY A 241 17.16 0.07 -20.24
CA GLY A 241 16.36 -1.03 -19.73
C GLY A 241 16.18 -2.19 -20.73
N THR A 242 15.56 -3.28 -20.27
CA THR A 242 15.15 -4.38 -21.16
C THR A 242 13.94 -3.98 -22.03
N PRO A 243 13.63 -4.75 -23.09
CA PRO A 243 12.41 -4.53 -23.88
C PRO A 243 11.16 -4.51 -23.01
N GLU A 244 11.04 -5.39 -22.03
CA GLU A 244 9.92 -5.48 -21.10
C GLU A 244 9.82 -4.24 -20.21
N GLN A 245 10.95 -3.71 -19.75
CA GLN A 245 11.00 -2.47 -18.98
C GLN A 245 10.58 -1.26 -19.81
N GLN A 246 11.01 -1.22 -21.08
CA GLN A 246 10.62 -0.16 -22.01
C GLN A 246 9.12 -0.22 -22.33
N GLU A 247 8.56 -1.42 -22.53
CA GLU A 247 7.12 -1.63 -22.74
C GLU A 247 6.31 -1.16 -21.55
N MET A 248 6.73 -1.51 -20.33
CA MET A 248 6.06 -1.08 -19.09
C MET A 248 6.12 0.45 -18.96
N HIS A 249 7.27 1.05 -19.16
CA HIS A 249 7.43 2.50 -19.11
C HIS A 249 6.53 3.23 -20.11
N GLU A 250 6.46 2.73 -21.35
CA GLU A 250 5.59 3.30 -22.39
C GLU A 250 4.11 3.13 -22.02
N LEU A 251 3.71 2.00 -21.45
CA LEU A 251 2.35 1.78 -20.95
C LEU A 251 1.96 2.83 -19.90
N TYR A 252 2.80 3.01 -18.86
CA TYR A 252 2.56 4.03 -17.82
C TYR A 252 2.46 5.43 -18.42
N ARG A 253 3.37 5.78 -19.32
CA ARG A 253 3.38 7.09 -20.01
C ARG A 253 2.07 7.36 -20.75
N GLN A 254 1.58 6.38 -21.52
CA GLN A 254 0.33 6.49 -22.29
C GLN A 254 -0.89 6.59 -21.36
N LEU A 255 -0.97 5.76 -20.33
CA LEU A 255 -2.09 5.76 -19.40
C LEU A 255 -2.17 7.06 -18.60
N LEU A 256 -1.04 7.59 -18.14
CA LEU A 256 -1.00 8.87 -17.45
C LEU A 256 -1.41 10.03 -18.38
N GLN A 257 -1.03 10.00 -19.66
CA GLN A 257 -1.51 10.97 -20.63
C GLN A 257 -3.03 10.91 -20.84
N LEU A 258 -3.59 9.69 -20.92
CA LEU A 258 -5.04 9.49 -21.02
C LEU A 258 -5.78 10.00 -19.78
N ARG A 259 -5.23 9.75 -18.61
CA ARG A 259 -5.82 10.20 -17.35
C ARG A 259 -5.90 11.72 -17.22
N HIS A 260 -5.00 12.46 -17.85
CA HIS A 260 -4.96 13.93 -17.83
C HIS A 260 -5.93 14.60 -18.85
N GLN A 261 -6.60 13.83 -19.68
CA GLN A 261 -7.60 14.34 -20.64
C GLN A 261 -8.99 14.42 -20.01
#